data_ee7c2ad4069961f5bf1b25cc5c6bbee2
#
_entry.id   ee7c2ad4069961f5bf1b25cc5c6bbee2
#
_cell.length_a   1.000
_cell.length_b   1.000
_cell.length_c   1.000
_cell.angle_alpha   90.00
_cell.angle_beta   90.00
_cell.angle_gamma   90.00
#
_symmetry.space_group_name_H-M   'P 1'
#
loop_
_entity.id
_entity.type
_entity.pdbx_description
1 polymer ?
#
loop_
_entity_poly.entity_id
_entity_poly.type
_entity_poly.pdbx_seq_one_letter_code
_entity_poly.pdbx_strand_id
1 'polypeptide(L)'
;WRPELKNNIMLIDGAREVMGLSLTTLGYSINSKDMTQLNQAIKKLSSLTPNVKAIVADEIKMYMANEESAVAVTFSGEAADMMSENEHLHYVIPPEGSNLWFDNIVIPKTSKNQEGAYDFINFMLKPESAKQNAEYIGYSTPNKKALAMLPKSISGDKQFYPDDETISHLEVYKDLGPEYLGIYNDLYLEFKMYRK
;
A
#
# COMPACT_ATOMS: atom_id res chain seq x y z
N TRP A 1 -9.77 -9.13 -12.45
CA TRP A 1 -9.81 -10.05 -13.62
C TRP A 1 -11.16 -10.09 -14.35
N ARG A 2 -11.97 -9.02 -14.23
CA ARG A 2 -13.25 -8.93 -14.97
C ARG A 2 -13.01 -8.36 -16.37
N PRO A 3 -13.57 -8.94 -17.44
CA PRO A 3 -13.40 -8.44 -18.81
C PRO A 3 -13.86 -6.99 -19.01
N GLU A 4 -14.85 -6.55 -18.22
CA GLU A 4 -15.41 -5.19 -18.25
C GLU A 4 -14.38 -4.14 -17.85
N LEU A 5 -13.33 -4.54 -17.12
CA LEU A 5 -12.23 -3.67 -16.69
C LEU A 5 -11.06 -3.67 -17.69
N LYS A 6 -11.28 -4.09 -18.93
CA LYS A 6 -10.24 -4.06 -19.97
C LYS A 6 -9.64 -2.66 -20.11
N ASN A 7 -8.29 -2.58 -19.97
CA ASN A 7 -7.52 -1.32 -20.03
C ASN A 7 -8.04 -0.24 -19.06
N ASN A 8 -8.47 -0.66 -17.84
CA ASN A 8 -9.14 0.22 -16.88
C ASN A 8 -8.72 -0.04 -15.42
N ILE A 9 -7.57 -0.68 -15.23
CA ILE A 9 -6.95 -0.90 -13.92
C ILE A 9 -5.57 -0.24 -13.89
N MET A 10 -5.29 0.52 -12.84
CA MET A 10 -3.97 1.06 -12.56
C MET A 10 -3.32 0.32 -11.41
N LEU A 11 -2.04 0.05 -11.53
CA LEU A 11 -1.23 -0.59 -10.48
C LEU A 11 -0.14 0.38 -10.03
N ILE A 12 0.14 0.37 -8.73
CA ILE A 12 1.31 1.05 -8.18
C ILE A 12 2.60 0.35 -8.66
N ASP A 13 3.64 1.13 -8.95
CA ASP A 13 4.94 0.60 -9.39
C ASP A 13 5.73 0.04 -8.19
N GLY A 14 5.42 -1.19 -7.82
CA GLY A 14 6.05 -1.89 -6.70
C GLY A 14 6.00 -3.40 -6.86
N ALA A 15 7.17 -4.05 -6.82
CA ALA A 15 7.28 -5.50 -7.00
C ALA A 15 6.53 -6.29 -5.93
N ARG A 16 6.70 -5.90 -4.66
CA ARG A 16 6.05 -6.58 -3.53
C ARG A 16 4.54 -6.35 -3.52
N GLU A 17 4.09 -5.15 -3.86
CA GLU A 17 2.70 -4.76 -3.94
C GLU A 17 1.97 -5.52 -5.05
N VAL A 18 2.51 -5.52 -6.26
CA VAL A 18 1.90 -6.18 -7.42
C VAL A 18 1.91 -7.71 -7.29
N MET A 19 3.04 -8.29 -6.85
CA MET A 19 3.10 -9.74 -6.58
C MET A 19 2.20 -10.11 -5.39
N GLY A 20 2.16 -9.29 -4.35
CA GLY A 20 1.29 -9.46 -3.19
C GLY A 20 -0.18 -9.52 -3.55
N LEU A 21 -0.65 -8.63 -4.43
CA LEU A 21 -2.02 -8.65 -4.95
C LEU A 21 -2.40 -10.03 -5.52
N SER A 22 -1.51 -10.62 -6.31
CA SER A 22 -1.78 -11.92 -6.91
C SER A 22 -1.70 -13.07 -5.92
N LEU A 23 -0.71 -13.05 -5.01
CA LEU A 23 -0.55 -14.03 -3.95
C LEU A 23 -1.80 -14.07 -3.06
N THR A 24 -2.25 -12.91 -2.58
CA THR A 24 -3.47 -12.79 -1.75
C THR A 24 -4.71 -13.33 -2.48
N THR A 25 -4.88 -13.00 -3.76
CA THR A 25 -6.00 -13.51 -4.58
C THR A 25 -6.00 -15.05 -4.71
N LEU A 26 -4.84 -15.68 -4.55
CA LEU A 26 -4.68 -17.15 -4.56
C LEU A 26 -4.73 -17.75 -3.15
N GLY A 27 -4.94 -16.95 -2.11
CA GLY A 27 -4.93 -17.40 -0.72
C GLY A 27 -3.54 -17.68 -0.18
N TYR A 28 -2.49 -17.13 -0.79
CA TYR A 28 -1.10 -17.27 -0.35
C TYR A 28 -0.63 -16.04 0.42
N SER A 29 0.34 -16.25 1.31
CA SER A 29 0.99 -15.16 2.03
C SER A 29 1.75 -14.22 1.07
N ILE A 30 1.65 -12.90 1.30
CA ILE A 30 2.47 -11.89 0.59
C ILE A 30 3.97 -12.03 0.90
N ASN A 31 4.32 -12.88 1.87
CA ASN A 31 5.69 -13.20 2.27
C ASN A 31 6.15 -14.57 1.78
N SER A 32 5.44 -15.20 0.85
CA SER A 32 5.78 -16.54 0.37
C SER A 32 7.20 -16.62 -0.20
N LYS A 33 7.91 -17.69 0.17
CA LYS A 33 9.20 -18.11 -0.41
C LYS A 33 9.06 -19.43 -1.19
N ASP A 34 7.85 -19.87 -1.44
CA ASP A 34 7.57 -21.07 -2.23
C ASP A 34 7.55 -20.71 -3.72
N MET A 35 8.51 -21.23 -4.47
CA MET A 35 8.62 -20.98 -5.92
C MET A 35 7.40 -21.44 -6.70
N THR A 36 6.69 -22.48 -6.23
CA THR A 36 5.43 -22.93 -6.87
C THR A 36 4.36 -21.86 -6.73
N GLN A 37 4.20 -21.29 -5.54
CA GLN A 37 3.24 -20.20 -5.28
C GLN A 37 3.61 -18.94 -6.07
N LEU A 38 4.90 -18.58 -6.11
CA LEU A 38 5.38 -17.41 -6.87
C LEU A 38 5.13 -17.59 -8.38
N ASN A 39 5.37 -18.77 -8.93
CA ASN A 39 5.07 -19.08 -10.33
C ASN A 39 3.57 -19.08 -10.63
N GLN A 40 2.73 -19.48 -9.69
CA GLN A 40 1.29 -19.37 -9.84
C GLN A 40 0.85 -17.90 -9.78
N ALA A 41 1.45 -17.10 -8.91
CA ALA A 41 1.15 -15.69 -8.77
C ALA A 41 1.49 -14.91 -10.05
N ILE A 42 2.68 -15.11 -10.64
CA ILE A 42 3.05 -14.44 -11.89
C ILE A 42 2.16 -14.87 -13.05
N LYS A 43 1.79 -16.14 -13.13
CA LYS A 43 0.84 -16.63 -14.14
C LYS A 43 -0.55 -15.98 -13.98
N LYS A 44 -1.00 -15.80 -12.73
CA LYS A 44 -2.26 -15.09 -12.43
C LYS A 44 -2.16 -13.62 -12.84
N LEU A 45 -1.06 -12.92 -12.52
CA LEU A 45 -0.80 -11.54 -12.95
C LEU A 45 -0.78 -11.41 -14.47
N SER A 46 -0.14 -12.33 -15.17
CA SER A 46 -0.10 -12.31 -16.64
C SER A 46 -1.50 -12.36 -17.25
N SER A 47 -2.45 -13.05 -16.60
CA SER A 47 -3.85 -13.03 -17.02
C SER A 47 -4.58 -11.70 -16.74
N LEU A 48 -4.02 -10.82 -15.91
CA LEU A 48 -4.55 -9.48 -15.67
C LEU A 48 -4.11 -8.46 -16.73
N THR A 49 -3.08 -8.76 -17.50
CA THR A 49 -2.46 -7.83 -18.48
C THR A 49 -3.47 -7.09 -19.35
N PRO A 50 -4.51 -7.72 -19.92
CA PRO A 50 -5.49 -7.02 -20.75
C PRO A 50 -6.28 -5.94 -20.01
N ASN A 51 -6.36 -6.02 -18.69
CA ASN A 51 -7.10 -5.10 -17.83
C ASN A 51 -6.23 -3.91 -17.37
N VAL A 52 -4.91 -4.06 -17.37
CA VAL A 52 -4.00 -3.06 -16.83
C VAL A 52 -3.81 -1.91 -17.83
N LYS A 53 -4.24 -0.72 -17.46
CA LYS A 53 -4.02 0.53 -18.21
C LYS A 53 -2.59 1.03 -18.04
N ALA A 54 -2.14 1.15 -16.79
CA ALA A 54 -0.80 1.64 -16.48
C ALA A 54 -0.25 1.04 -15.18
N ILE A 55 1.06 1.04 -15.05
CA ILE A 55 1.78 0.82 -13.80
C ILE A 55 2.58 2.10 -13.56
N VAL A 56 2.24 2.84 -12.52
CA VAL A 56 2.75 4.19 -12.26
C VAL A 56 3.02 4.39 -10.77
N ALA A 57 3.80 5.40 -10.44
CA ALA A 57 4.06 5.81 -9.06
C ALA A 57 2.99 6.86 -8.62
N ASP A 58 3.44 8.01 -8.17
CA ASP A 58 2.58 9.08 -7.62
C ASP A 58 1.58 9.65 -8.64
N GLU A 59 1.84 9.46 -9.94
CA GLU A 59 0.93 9.89 -11.02
C GLU A 59 -0.45 9.24 -10.94
N ILE A 60 -0.56 8.10 -10.24
CA ILE A 60 -1.82 7.39 -10.02
C ILE A 60 -2.89 8.31 -9.42
N LYS A 61 -2.47 9.26 -8.57
CA LYS A 61 -3.37 10.21 -7.92
C LYS A 61 -4.09 11.10 -8.94
N MET A 62 -3.33 11.70 -9.84
CA MET A 62 -3.88 12.57 -10.88
C MET A 62 -4.83 11.81 -11.82
N TYR A 63 -4.45 10.60 -12.24
CA TYR A 63 -5.28 9.79 -13.13
C TYR A 63 -6.60 9.38 -12.49
N MET A 64 -6.57 9.01 -11.19
CA MET A 64 -7.80 8.61 -10.49
C MET A 64 -8.69 9.81 -10.17
N ALA A 65 -8.12 10.94 -9.72
CA ALA A 65 -8.89 12.17 -9.47
C ALA A 65 -9.62 12.64 -10.74
N ASN A 66 -9.03 12.44 -11.92
CA ASN A 66 -9.63 12.75 -13.22
C ASN A 66 -10.53 11.61 -13.79
N GLU A 67 -10.81 10.57 -13.04
CA GLU A 67 -11.62 9.40 -13.47
C GLU A 67 -11.11 8.70 -14.73
N GLU A 68 -9.78 8.72 -14.95
CA GLU A 68 -9.18 8.11 -16.13
C GLU A 68 -9.07 6.58 -16.04
N SER A 69 -9.38 6.00 -14.89
CA SER A 69 -9.43 4.56 -14.65
C SER A 69 -10.51 4.23 -13.63
N ALA A 70 -11.13 3.06 -13.79
CA ALA A 70 -12.20 2.62 -12.87
C ALA A 70 -11.66 2.04 -11.56
N VAL A 71 -10.45 1.48 -11.57
CA VAL A 71 -9.85 0.82 -10.40
C VAL A 71 -8.36 1.14 -10.34
N ALA A 72 -7.89 1.41 -9.13
CA ALA A 72 -6.46 1.54 -8.86
C ALA A 72 -6.05 0.71 -7.63
N VAL A 73 -4.84 0.18 -7.65
CA VAL A 73 -4.17 -0.38 -6.47
C VAL A 73 -3.18 0.66 -5.98
N THR A 74 -3.40 1.17 -4.77
CA THR A 74 -2.64 2.28 -4.20
C THR A 74 -2.59 2.19 -2.67
N PHE A 75 -1.90 3.12 -2.02
CA PHE A 75 -1.82 3.22 -0.57
C PHE A 75 -2.98 4.02 0.02
N SER A 76 -3.33 3.73 1.28
CA SER A 76 -4.49 4.33 1.95
C SER A 76 -4.44 5.87 2.04
N GLY A 77 -3.26 6.45 2.33
CA GLY A 77 -3.13 7.91 2.39
C GLY A 77 -3.26 8.58 1.03
N GLU A 78 -2.76 7.94 -0.04
CA GLU A 78 -2.99 8.41 -1.40
C GLU A 78 -4.46 8.32 -1.80
N ALA A 79 -5.15 7.25 -1.36
CA ALA A 79 -6.58 7.12 -1.57
C ALA A 79 -7.35 8.24 -0.85
N ALA A 80 -6.97 8.58 0.40
CA ALA A 80 -7.57 9.70 1.13
C ALA A 80 -7.39 11.04 0.40
N ASP A 81 -6.19 11.28 -0.13
CA ASP A 81 -5.88 12.48 -0.93
C ASP A 81 -6.77 12.56 -2.19
N MET A 82 -6.80 11.48 -2.97
CA MET A 82 -7.65 11.41 -4.17
C MET A 82 -9.15 11.57 -3.86
N MET A 83 -9.64 10.96 -2.77
CA MET A 83 -11.04 11.10 -2.34
C MET A 83 -11.38 12.51 -1.86
N SER A 84 -10.39 13.28 -1.38
CA SER A 84 -10.59 14.69 -1.02
C SER A 84 -10.76 15.60 -2.25
N GLU A 85 -10.21 15.17 -3.40
CA GLU A 85 -10.32 15.89 -4.67
C GLU A 85 -11.54 15.45 -5.51
N ASN A 86 -11.97 14.18 -5.36
CA ASN A 86 -13.08 13.63 -6.13
C ASN A 86 -13.95 12.71 -5.24
N GLU A 87 -15.17 13.16 -4.94
CA GLU A 87 -16.16 12.47 -4.11
C GLU A 87 -16.72 11.16 -4.71
N HIS A 88 -16.52 10.94 -6.02
CA HIS A 88 -16.93 9.69 -6.68
C HIS A 88 -15.98 8.52 -6.38
N LEU A 89 -14.80 8.78 -5.82
CA LEU A 89 -13.84 7.76 -5.50
C LEU A 89 -14.16 7.10 -4.15
N HIS A 90 -13.93 5.81 -4.08
CA HIS A 90 -14.11 5.00 -2.88
C HIS A 90 -12.88 4.12 -2.63
N TYR A 91 -12.40 4.11 -1.39
CA TYR A 91 -11.32 3.21 -0.97
C TYR A 91 -11.90 1.93 -0.36
N VAL A 92 -11.31 0.78 -0.69
CA VAL A 92 -11.76 -0.52 -0.20
C VAL A 92 -10.54 -1.36 0.20
N ILE A 93 -10.59 -1.94 1.39
CA ILE A 93 -9.67 -3.02 1.80
C ILE A 93 -10.31 -4.35 1.35
N PRO A 94 -9.65 -5.14 0.47
CA PRO A 94 -10.23 -6.40 -0.01
C PRO A 94 -10.42 -7.40 1.13
N PRO A 95 -11.54 -8.17 1.13
CA PRO A 95 -11.76 -9.20 2.15
C PRO A 95 -10.77 -10.36 2.09
N GLU A 96 -10.13 -10.58 0.94
CA GLU A 96 -9.05 -11.55 0.77
C GLU A 96 -7.79 -11.17 1.56
N GLY A 97 -7.68 -9.93 2.00
CA GLY A 97 -6.55 -9.39 2.72
C GLY A 97 -5.78 -8.33 1.95
N SER A 98 -4.85 -7.71 2.61
CA SER A 98 -3.97 -6.68 2.06
C SER A 98 -2.67 -6.60 2.86
N ASN A 99 -1.77 -5.73 2.42
CA ASN A 99 -0.56 -5.38 3.16
C ASN A 99 -0.88 -4.36 4.27
N LEU A 100 -0.39 -4.62 5.47
CA LEU A 100 -0.29 -3.65 6.56
C LEU A 100 1.18 -3.27 6.73
N TRP A 101 1.51 -1.99 6.59
CA TRP A 101 2.88 -1.52 6.64
C TRP A 101 3.07 -0.37 7.62
N PHE A 102 4.32 -0.17 8.03
CA PHE A 102 4.72 0.85 8.99
C PHE A 102 5.97 1.55 8.50
N ASP A 103 5.93 2.86 8.38
CA ASP A 103 7.13 3.65 8.20
C ASP A 103 7.90 3.78 9.50
N ASN A 104 9.22 3.75 9.38
CA ASN A 104 10.12 3.83 10.51
C ASN A 104 11.13 4.98 10.32
N ILE A 105 11.28 5.83 11.33
CA ILE A 105 12.37 6.80 11.37
C ILE A 105 13.60 6.13 11.95
N VAL A 106 14.71 6.15 11.22
CA VAL A 106 15.96 5.52 11.63
C VAL A 106 17.11 6.52 11.71
N ILE A 107 18.06 6.29 12.63
CA ILE A 107 19.26 7.09 12.76
C ILE A 107 20.44 6.30 12.19
N PRO A 108 21.07 6.74 11.08
CA PRO A 108 22.24 6.07 10.54
C PRO A 108 23.39 6.05 11.54
N LYS A 109 24.17 4.97 11.58
CA LYS A 109 25.38 4.87 12.46
C LYS A 109 26.40 5.97 12.19
N THR A 110 26.39 6.55 11.00
CA THR A 110 27.28 7.64 10.56
C THR A 110 26.78 9.02 10.96
N SER A 111 25.60 9.12 11.59
CA SER A 111 25.03 10.42 12.03
C SER A 111 25.99 11.17 12.96
N LYS A 112 26.22 12.45 12.66
CA LYS A 112 27.06 13.35 13.45
C LYS A 112 26.29 14.13 14.54
N ASN A 113 24.95 14.10 14.48
CA ASN A 113 24.07 14.76 15.44
C ASN A 113 22.97 13.78 15.88
N GLN A 114 23.33 12.82 16.71
CA GLN A 114 22.39 11.82 17.22
C GLN A 114 21.38 12.45 18.20
N GLU A 115 21.82 13.42 19.01
CA GLU A 115 20.95 14.12 19.97
C GLU A 115 19.82 14.84 19.24
N GLY A 116 20.14 15.67 18.24
CA GLY A 116 19.12 16.33 17.43
C GLY A 116 18.20 15.35 16.65
N ALA A 117 18.72 14.19 16.26
CA ALA A 117 17.88 13.15 15.65
C ALA A 117 16.87 12.56 16.65
N TYR A 118 17.30 12.31 17.90
CA TYR A 118 16.38 11.87 18.97
C TYR A 118 15.36 12.96 19.32
N ASP A 119 15.76 14.22 19.38
CA ASP A 119 14.84 15.34 19.62
C ASP A 119 13.76 15.43 18.54
N PHE A 120 14.15 15.27 17.27
CA PHE A 120 13.20 15.22 16.16
C PHE A 120 12.24 14.04 16.27
N ILE A 121 12.75 12.83 16.53
CA ILE A 121 11.89 11.63 16.70
C ILE A 121 10.94 11.85 17.88
N ASN A 122 11.43 12.34 19.01
CA ASN A 122 10.61 12.63 20.18
C ASN A 122 9.53 13.69 19.89
N PHE A 123 9.87 14.70 19.08
CA PHE A 123 8.90 15.70 18.62
C PHE A 123 7.79 15.05 17.77
N MET A 124 8.14 14.20 16.80
CA MET A 124 7.18 13.51 15.95
C MET A 124 6.27 12.55 16.72
N LEU A 125 6.76 11.98 17.81
CA LEU A 125 6.00 11.07 18.69
C LEU A 125 5.05 11.78 19.67
N LYS A 126 5.14 13.12 19.82
CA LYS A 126 4.17 13.87 20.64
C LYS A 126 2.76 13.70 20.07
N PRO A 127 1.73 13.52 20.92
CA PRO A 127 0.36 13.30 20.44
C PRO A 127 -0.13 14.40 19.50
N GLU A 128 0.20 15.65 19.80
CA GLU A 128 -0.19 16.82 18.99
C GLU A 128 0.46 16.79 17.61
N SER A 129 1.77 16.50 17.55
CA SER A 129 2.52 16.39 16.29
C SER A 129 2.05 15.21 15.47
N ALA A 130 1.85 14.04 16.11
CA ALA A 130 1.36 12.84 15.44
C ALA A 130 -0.08 13.01 14.91
N LYS A 131 -0.95 13.73 15.65
CA LYS A 131 -2.29 14.11 15.19
C LYS A 131 -2.21 14.99 13.94
N GLN A 132 -1.46 16.08 14.01
CA GLN A 132 -1.29 17.02 12.91
C GLN A 132 -0.74 16.31 11.66
N ASN A 133 0.25 15.43 11.85
CA ASN A 133 0.82 14.64 10.77
C ASN A 133 -0.23 13.73 10.12
N ALA A 134 -1.03 12.98 10.91
CA ALA A 134 -2.07 12.11 10.39
C ALA A 134 -3.15 12.89 9.62
N GLU A 135 -3.56 14.06 10.12
CA GLU A 135 -4.54 14.92 9.44
C GLU A 135 -3.99 15.50 8.12
N TYR A 136 -2.69 15.80 8.06
CA TYR A 136 -2.07 16.41 6.89
C TYR A 136 -1.79 15.40 5.76
N ILE A 137 -1.25 14.22 6.12
CA ILE A 137 -0.83 13.22 5.11
C ILE A 137 -1.91 12.20 4.77
N GLY A 138 -3.04 12.15 5.52
CA GLY A 138 -4.14 11.21 5.29
C GLY A 138 -3.87 9.75 5.71
N TYR A 139 -2.67 9.43 6.21
CA TYR A 139 -2.36 8.08 6.71
C TYR A 139 -2.77 7.88 8.15
N SER A 140 -3.11 6.64 8.51
CA SER A 140 -3.47 6.26 9.87
C SER A 140 -2.30 6.40 10.83
N THR A 141 -2.56 6.88 12.05
CA THR A 141 -1.53 7.02 13.08
C THR A 141 -1.46 5.81 14.00
N PRO A 142 -0.27 5.24 14.28
CA PRO A 142 -0.10 4.21 15.31
C PRO A 142 -0.08 4.79 16.73
N ASN A 143 -0.07 6.12 16.89
CA ASN A 143 -0.05 6.79 18.19
C ASN A 143 -1.45 6.82 18.80
N LYS A 144 -1.71 5.98 19.81
CA LYS A 144 -3.03 5.85 20.46
C LYS A 144 -3.56 7.17 21.06
N LYS A 145 -2.66 8.04 21.57
CA LYS A 145 -3.07 9.34 22.12
C LYS A 145 -3.47 10.30 21.01
N ALA A 146 -2.71 10.33 19.91
CA ALA A 146 -3.05 11.10 18.73
C ALA A 146 -4.38 10.63 18.12
N LEU A 147 -4.58 9.32 17.99
CA LEU A 147 -5.85 8.73 17.52
C LEU A 147 -7.05 9.20 18.34
N ALA A 148 -6.91 9.23 19.66
CA ALA A 148 -7.96 9.72 20.55
C ALA A 148 -8.28 11.22 20.40
N MET A 149 -7.36 12.00 19.82
CA MET A 149 -7.50 13.44 19.56
C MET A 149 -8.06 13.74 18.18
N LEU A 150 -8.10 12.75 17.27
CA LEU A 150 -8.65 12.93 15.92
C LEU A 150 -10.18 13.08 15.98
N PRO A 151 -10.77 13.87 15.05
CA PRO A 151 -12.22 13.92 14.87
C PRO A 151 -12.81 12.53 14.65
N LYS A 152 -14.02 12.31 15.18
CA LYS A 152 -14.72 11.02 15.01
C LYS A 152 -15.03 10.68 13.55
N SER A 153 -15.17 11.66 12.70
CA SER A 153 -15.28 11.48 11.24
C SER A 153 -14.03 10.84 10.61
N ILE A 154 -12.85 11.02 11.22
CA ILE A 154 -11.59 10.42 10.77
C ILE A 154 -11.34 9.11 11.53
N SER A 155 -11.27 9.17 12.87
CA SER A 155 -10.90 8.02 13.69
C SER A 155 -11.96 6.90 13.71
N GLY A 156 -13.17 7.19 13.28
CA GLY A 156 -14.27 6.21 13.16
C GLY A 156 -14.44 5.63 11.76
N ASP A 157 -13.68 6.11 10.78
CA ASP A 157 -13.74 5.58 9.43
C ASP A 157 -12.97 4.25 9.34
N LYS A 158 -13.71 3.16 9.16
CA LYS A 158 -13.15 1.80 9.11
C LYS A 158 -12.31 1.52 7.86
N GLN A 159 -12.39 2.34 6.84
CA GLN A 159 -11.53 2.21 5.66
C GLN A 159 -10.08 2.60 5.98
N PHE A 160 -9.89 3.60 6.85
CA PHE A 160 -8.57 4.09 7.26
C PHE A 160 -8.15 3.59 8.64
N TYR A 161 -9.11 3.33 9.53
CA TYR A 161 -8.90 2.76 10.87
C TYR A 161 -9.72 1.47 11.01
N PRO A 162 -9.29 0.39 10.33
CA PRO A 162 -10.01 -0.87 10.29
C PRO A 162 -10.12 -1.51 11.68
N ASP A 163 -11.16 -2.30 11.87
CA ASP A 163 -11.37 -3.07 13.09
C ASP A 163 -10.46 -4.32 13.15
N ASP A 164 -10.42 -4.95 14.32
CA ASP A 164 -9.56 -6.12 14.57
C ASP A 164 -9.87 -7.29 13.63
N GLU A 165 -11.12 -7.45 13.18
CA GLU A 165 -11.48 -8.47 12.19
C GLU A 165 -10.79 -8.21 10.85
N THR A 166 -10.91 -7.00 10.33
CA THR A 166 -10.22 -6.61 9.08
C THR A 166 -8.70 -6.72 9.24
N ILE A 167 -8.14 -6.21 10.36
CA ILE A 167 -6.69 -6.27 10.63
C ILE A 167 -6.18 -7.72 10.64
N SER A 168 -6.99 -8.69 11.12
CA SER A 168 -6.59 -10.09 11.17
C SER A 168 -6.34 -10.73 9.79
N HIS A 169 -6.85 -10.12 8.72
CA HIS A 169 -6.65 -10.53 7.34
C HIS A 169 -5.51 -9.77 6.64
N LEU A 170 -4.84 -8.85 7.33
CA LEU A 170 -3.72 -8.09 6.79
C LEU A 170 -2.40 -8.74 7.17
N GLU A 171 -1.43 -8.67 6.28
CA GLU A 171 -0.08 -9.15 6.53
C GLU A 171 0.95 -8.02 6.51
N VAL A 172 1.89 -8.05 7.46
CA VAL A 172 3.07 -7.16 7.45
C VAL A 172 4.16 -7.79 6.60
N TYR A 173 4.84 -6.98 5.79
CA TYR A 173 6.00 -7.43 5.04
C TYR A 173 7.12 -7.89 5.97
N LYS A 174 7.62 -9.09 5.72
CA LYS A 174 8.82 -9.65 6.36
C LYS A 174 10.04 -9.40 5.49
N ASP A 175 11.20 -9.35 6.11
CA ASP A 175 12.46 -9.42 5.38
C ASP A 175 12.60 -10.81 4.75
N LEU A 176 12.59 -10.86 3.43
CA LEU A 176 12.75 -12.10 2.67
C LEU A 176 14.22 -12.44 2.39
N GLY A 177 15.14 -11.53 2.71
CA GLY A 177 16.53 -11.61 2.32
C GLY A 177 16.76 -11.27 0.84
N PRO A 178 18.02 -11.00 0.45
CA PRO A 178 18.36 -10.49 -0.89
C PRO A 178 17.96 -11.44 -2.02
N GLU A 179 18.04 -12.74 -1.80
CA GLU A 179 17.69 -13.76 -2.80
C GLU A 179 16.21 -13.64 -3.21
N TYR A 180 15.29 -13.69 -2.26
CA TYR A 180 13.86 -13.63 -2.57
C TYR A 180 13.39 -12.22 -2.98
N LEU A 181 14.02 -11.17 -2.46
CA LEU A 181 13.79 -9.81 -2.99
C LEU A 181 14.18 -9.72 -4.46
N GLY A 182 15.30 -10.35 -4.88
CA GLY A 182 15.68 -10.48 -6.27
C GLY A 182 14.64 -11.23 -7.09
N ILE A 183 14.20 -12.38 -6.63
CA ILE A 183 13.18 -13.20 -7.32
C ILE A 183 11.86 -12.42 -7.51
N TYR A 184 11.36 -11.72 -6.47
CA TYR A 184 10.17 -10.90 -6.60
C TYR A 184 10.33 -9.78 -7.64
N ASN A 185 11.49 -9.11 -7.64
CA ASN A 185 11.79 -8.07 -8.61
C ASN A 185 11.85 -8.63 -10.04
N ASP A 186 12.51 -9.77 -10.25
CA ASP A 186 12.65 -10.39 -11.56
C ASP A 186 11.28 -10.81 -12.13
N LEU A 187 10.44 -11.47 -11.33
CA LEU A 187 9.09 -11.85 -11.72
C LEU A 187 8.21 -10.62 -12.02
N TYR A 188 8.32 -9.57 -11.21
CA TYR A 188 7.61 -8.32 -11.45
C TYR A 188 8.08 -7.63 -12.74
N LEU A 189 9.38 -7.58 -13.00
CA LEU A 189 9.93 -7.02 -14.24
C LEU A 189 9.50 -7.83 -15.46
N GLU A 190 9.45 -9.16 -15.36
CA GLU A 190 8.87 -10.01 -16.38
C GLU A 190 7.43 -9.61 -16.70
N PHE A 191 6.58 -9.50 -15.69
CA PHE A 191 5.20 -9.03 -15.88
C PHE A 191 5.13 -7.65 -16.53
N LYS A 192 5.95 -6.70 -16.08
CA LYS A 192 5.97 -5.33 -16.57
C LYS A 192 6.43 -5.23 -18.03
N MET A 193 7.41 -6.05 -18.43
CA MET A 193 7.99 -6.06 -19.79
C MET A 193 7.11 -6.78 -20.81
N TYR A 194 6.48 -7.87 -20.44
CA TYR A 194 5.63 -8.68 -21.34
C TYR A 194 4.18 -8.23 -21.42
N ARG A 195 3.88 -7.09 -20.84
CA ARG A 195 2.60 -6.40 -20.97
C ARG A 195 2.52 -5.72 -22.34
N LYS A 196 2.05 -6.46 -23.35
CA LYS A 196 1.76 -5.94 -24.70
C LYS A 196 0.27 -5.86 -24.92
#